data_3b93a9ec4050f32cf7a6c2d5d0e870c2
#
_entry.id   3b93a9ec4050f32cf7a6c2d5d0e870c2
#
_cell.length_a   1.000
_cell.length_b   1.000
_cell.length_c   1.000
_cell.angle_alpha   90.00
_cell.angle_beta   90.00
_cell.angle_gamma   90.00
#
_symmetry.space_group_name_H-M   'P 1'
#
loop_
_entity.id
_entity.type
_entity.pdbx_description
1 polymer ?
#
loop_
_entity_poly.entity_id
_entity_poly.type
_entity_poly.pdbx_seq_one_letter_code
_entity_poly.pdbx_strand_id
1 'polypeptide(L)'
;MRTRLIVAVVAVVAAAGLLAASVPGVAGAAPAKPKPQPKPQPKIKVLVLGDSVGQGLALKGLQNDKRLETVNAATVNCTLAPGDLESYKGDVIGSAGLGCPDWRTAWPALVQQNQHAVVLVVTGGWEIVDRWFANPGDGLPNTVQDPAFAQAVADTHKEAASLLSATGAKVGFTNMQYIDPPEAYPVPPGVNGISEIWWEAYGPDAPPPNYQAPLPGQPFVGSKTKVDALNKVEADLARQRAITVFDLNKFADPKGVFTDTLKGKPARDADRSHFNDYGYALVTKWLVPQLQKLAKQK
;
A
#
# COMPACT_ATOMS: atom_id res chain seq x y z
N MET A 1 22.09 -31.32 32.56
CA MET A 1 21.02 -31.52 33.54
C MET A 1 19.71 -31.04 32.95
N ARG A 2 18.80 -31.98 32.64
CA ARG A 2 17.49 -31.71 32.05
C ARG A 2 16.44 -31.87 33.14
N THR A 3 15.80 -30.80 33.56
CA THR A 3 14.69 -30.82 34.52
C THR A 3 13.39 -30.86 33.76
N ARG A 4 12.67 -31.98 33.84
CA ARG A 4 11.32 -32.15 33.29
C ARG A 4 10.30 -31.66 34.34
N LEU A 5 9.49 -30.70 33.97
CA LEU A 5 8.34 -30.29 34.78
C LEU A 5 7.12 -31.12 34.36
N ILE A 6 6.60 -31.90 35.31
CA ILE A 6 5.38 -32.70 35.17
C ILE A 6 4.24 -31.82 35.70
N VAL A 7 3.25 -31.50 34.85
CA VAL A 7 2.02 -30.85 35.25
C VAL A 7 0.95 -31.91 35.46
N ALA A 8 0.48 -32.05 36.69
CA ALA A 8 -0.62 -32.91 37.05
C ALA A 8 -1.95 -32.21 36.84
N VAL A 9 -2.82 -32.81 36.03
CA VAL A 9 -4.22 -32.34 35.83
C VAL A 9 -5.08 -33.03 36.88
N VAL A 10 -5.68 -32.28 37.78
CA VAL A 10 -6.68 -32.74 38.74
C VAL A 10 -8.06 -32.57 38.13
N ALA A 11 -8.75 -33.68 37.86
CA ALA A 11 -10.14 -33.71 37.43
C ALA A 11 -11.03 -33.69 38.69
N VAL A 12 -11.86 -32.63 38.82
CA VAL A 12 -12.90 -32.56 39.86
C VAL A 12 -14.23 -33.01 39.21
N VAL A 13 -14.74 -34.17 39.62
CA VAL A 13 -16.06 -34.64 39.28
C VAL A 13 -17.06 -34.12 40.32
N ALA A 14 -17.92 -33.20 39.94
CA ALA A 14 -19.03 -32.75 40.76
C ALA A 14 -20.28 -33.52 40.35
N ALA A 15 -20.73 -34.39 41.22
CA ALA A 15 -22.07 -35.06 41.13
C ALA A 15 -23.14 -34.08 41.60
N ALA A 16 -24.03 -33.63 40.69
CA ALA A 16 -25.20 -32.86 41.03
C ALA A 16 -26.45 -33.77 40.93
N GLY A 17 -27.10 -33.97 42.08
CA GLY A 17 -28.31 -34.79 42.21
C GLY A 17 -29.52 -34.15 41.49
N LEU A 18 -30.31 -35.01 40.84
CA LEU A 18 -31.59 -34.69 40.23
C LEU A 18 -32.65 -34.53 41.33
N LEU A 19 -33.19 -33.33 41.47
CA LEU A 19 -34.46 -33.07 42.09
C LEU A 19 -35.48 -32.82 40.95
N ALA A 20 -36.33 -33.83 40.68
CA ALA A 20 -37.41 -33.67 39.71
C ALA A 20 -38.57 -32.92 40.36
N ALA A 21 -38.71 -31.62 40.03
CA ALA A 21 -39.93 -30.86 40.31
C ALA A 21 -40.81 -30.89 39.04
N SER A 22 -41.96 -31.51 39.15
CA SER A 22 -43.03 -31.57 38.14
C SER A 22 -43.67 -30.19 37.99
N VAL A 23 -43.38 -29.46 36.92
CA VAL A 23 -44.05 -28.22 36.53
C VAL A 23 -45.17 -28.54 35.55
N PRO A 24 -46.42 -28.08 35.78
CA PRO A 24 -47.52 -28.37 34.86
C PRO A 24 -47.40 -27.59 33.56
N GLY A 25 -47.71 -28.28 32.50
CA GLY A 25 -47.77 -27.95 31.07
C GLY A 25 -47.80 -26.47 30.65
N VAL A 26 -46.68 -25.98 30.18
CA VAL A 26 -46.65 -24.87 29.24
C VAL A 26 -46.64 -25.47 27.84
N ALA A 27 -47.70 -25.18 27.08
CA ALA A 27 -47.81 -25.60 25.68
C ALA A 27 -46.60 -25.08 24.90
N GLY A 28 -45.70 -25.98 24.56
CA GLY A 28 -44.45 -25.63 23.87
C GLY A 28 -44.74 -25.02 22.51
N ALA A 29 -44.41 -23.75 22.35
CA ALA A 29 -44.29 -23.14 21.03
C ALA A 29 -43.27 -23.96 20.23
N ALA A 30 -43.67 -24.47 19.07
CA ALA A 30 -42.79 -25.21 18.20
C ALA A 30 -41.53 -24.39 17.90
N PRO A 31 -40.34 -24.98 17.97
CA PRO A 31 -39.08 -24.25 17.72
C PRO A 31 -39.14 -23.62 16.33
N ALA A 32 -38.94 -22.29 16.29
CA ALA A 32 -38.90 -21.55 15.04
C ALA A 32 -37.80 -22.15 14.14
N LYS A 33 -38.16 -22.49 12.90
CA LYS A 33 -37.21 -23.01 11.91
C LYS A 33 -36.01 -22.05 11.80
N PRO A 34 -34.77 -22.55 11.90
CA PRO A 34 -33.57 -21.71 11.74
C PRO A 34 -33.66 -20.95 10.44
N LYS A 35 -33.51 -19.64 10.49
CA LYS A 35 -33.40 -18.82 9.26
C LYS A 35 -32.23 -19.35 8.41
N PRO A 36 -32.44 -19.55 7.09
CA PRO A 36 -31.36 -20.01 6.21
C PRO A 36 -30.14 -19.10 6.37
N GLN A 37 -29.01 -19.68 6.67
CA GLN A 37 -27.75 -18.89 6.71
C GLN A 37 -27.50 -18.36 5.32
N PRO A 38 -27.16 -17.07 5.18
CA PRO A 38 -26.77 -16.48 3.90
C PRO A 38 -25.61 -17.28 3.29
N LYS A 39 -25.77 -17.69 2.03
CA LYS A 39 -24.67 -18.36 1.31
C LYS A 39 -23.44 -17.45 1.31
N PRO A 40 -22.23 -17.98 1.58
CA PRO A 40 -21.01 -17.21 1.50
C PRO A 40 -20.92 -16.51 0.14
N GLN A 41 -20.71 -15.20 0.15
CA GLN A 41 -20.47 -14.46 -1.09
C GLN A 41 -19.10 -14.88 -1.65
N PRO A 42 -18.97 -15.04 -2.98
CA PRO A 42 -17.69 -15.35 -3.58
C PRO A 42 -16.69 -14.23 -3.26
N LYS A 43 -15.45 -14.63 -2.94
CA LYS A 43 -14.37 -13.68 -2.70
C LYS A 43 -14.02 -12.95 -4.00
N ILE A 44 -13.62 -11.69 -3.86
CA ILE A 44 -13.11 -10.91 -4.97
C ILE A 44 -11.60 -11.15 -5.07
N LYS A 45 -11.12 -11.54 -6.24
CA LYS A 45 -9.70 -11.65 -6.52
C LYS A 45 -9.10 -10.27 -6.76
N VAL A 46 -8.13 -9.89 -5.94
CA VAL A 46 -7.44 -8.59 -6.00
C VAL A 46 -5.95 -8.82 -6.17
N LEU A 47 -5.38 -8.27 -7.25
CA LEU A 47 -3.94 -8.16 -7.44
C LEU A 47 -3.50 -6.78 -6.96
N VAL A 48 -2.52 -6.72 -6.08
CA VAL A 48 -1.91 -5.46 -5.62
C VAL A 48 -0.56 -5.28 -6.31
N LEU A 49 -0.42 -4.17 -7.00
CA LEU A 49 0.78 -3.73 -7.70
C LEU A 49 1.26 -2.41 -7.09
N GLY A 50 2.49 -2.04 -7.32
CA GLY A 50 3.06 -0.77 -6.87
C GLY A 50 4.22 -0.92 -5.92
N ASP A 51 4.38 0.03 -5.01
CA ASP A 51 5.53 0.18 -4.13
C ASP A 51 5.39 -0.51 -2.75
N SER A 52 6.27 -0.16 -1.81
CA SER A 52 6.30 -0.71 -0.45
C SER A 52 5.02 -0.44 0.35
N VAL A 53 4.31 0.67 0.10
CA VAL A 53 3.00 0.93 0.72
C VAL A 53 1.98 -0.07 0.22
N GLY A 54 2.00 -0.37 -1.08
CA GLY A 54 1.18 -1.41 -1.70
C GLY A 54 1.49 -2.80 -1.15
N GLN A 55 2.77 -3.12 -0.99
CA GLN A 55 3.21 -4.38 -0.39
C GLN A 55 2.69 -4.52 1.05
N GLY A 56 2.89 -3.51 1.88
CA GLY A 56 2.37 -3.49 3.26
C GLY A 56 0.84 -3.61 3.30
N LEU A 57 0.13 -2.91 2.42
CA LEU A 57 -1.33 -3.00 2.33
C LEU A 57 -1.80 -4.40 1.94
N ALA A 58 -1.12 -5.05 0.99
CA ALA A 58 -1.43 -6.42 0.61
C ALA A 58 -1.19 -7.41 1.76
N LEU A 59 0.02 -7.39 2.35
CA LEU A 59 0.48 -8.40 3.31
C LEU A 59 -0.05 -8.19 4.73
N LYS A 60 -0.14 -6.95 5.21
CA LYS A 60 -0.60 -6.63 6.57
C LYS A 60 -2.09 -6.31 6.65
N GLY A 61 -2.72 -6.02 5.50
CA GLY A 61 -4.11 -5.59 5.42
C GLY A 61 -5.01 -6.53 4.63
N LEU A 62 -5.02 -6.39 3.30
CA LEU A 62 -6.05 -6.98 2.42
C LEU A 62 -6.12 -8.51 2.48
N GLN A 63 -4.99 -9.22 2.59
CA GLN A 63 -5.01 -10.69 2.68
C GLN A 63 -5.69 -11.22 3.95
N ASN A 64 -5.86 -10.38 4.98
CA ASN A 64 -6.56 -10.74 6.20
C ASN A 64 -8.08 -10.55 6.10
N ASP A 65 -8.59 -9.94 5.01
CA ASP A 65 -10.02 -9.72 4.82
C ASP A 65 -10.68 -10.93 4.13
N LYS A 66 -11.62 -11.55 4.84
CA LYS A 66 -12.29 -12.78 4.37
C LYS A 66 -13.09 -12.62 3.07
N ARG A 67 -13.39 -11.38 2.66
CA ARG A 67 -14.13 -11.05 1.43
C ARG A 67 -13.23 -11.02 0.20
N LEU A 68 -11.91 -11.05 0.38
CA LEU A 68 -10.93 -10.95 -0.68
C LEU A 68 -10.09 -12.23 -0.81
N GLU A 69 -9.60 -12.45 -2.02
CA GLU A 69 -8.49 -13.31 -2.36
C GLU A 69 -7.40 -12.40 -2.92
N THR A 70 -6.40 -12.08 -2.08
CA THR A 70 -5.40 -11.06 -2.39
C THR A 70 -4.09 -11.70 -2.80
N VAL A 71 -3.55 -11.25 -3.93
CA VAL A 71 -2.20 -11.57 -4.39
C VAL A 71 -1.36 -10.30 -4.29
N ASN A 72 -0.22 -10.39 -3.60
CA ASN A 72 0.77 -9.33 -3.56
C ASN A 72 1.75 -9.49 -4.73
N ALA A 73 1.83 -8.49 -5.57
CA ALA A 73 2.88 -8.31 -6.58
C ALA A 73 3.44 -6.88 -6.57
N ALA A 74 3.17 -6.14 -5.48
CA ALA A 74 3.83 -4.88 -5.20
C ALA A 74 5.28 -5.12 -4.75
N THR A 75 6.18 -4.27 -5.22
CA THR A 75 7.63 -4.40 -5.02
C THR A 75 8.18 -3.11 -4.43
N VAL A 76 9.06 -3.23 -3.44
CA VAL A 76 9.78 -2.06 -2.89
C VAL A 76 10.42 -1.26 -4.03
N ASN A 77 10.42 0.06 -3.92
CA ASN A 77 10.98 1.00 -4.89
C ASN A 77 10.30 1.02 -6.27
N CYS A 78 9.13 0.44 -6.44
CA CYS A 78 8.40 0.48 -7.70
C CYS A 78 7.91 1.89 -8.01
N THR A 79 8.10 2.34 -9.23
CA THR A 79 7.60 3.62 -9.77
C THR A 79 7.13 3.47 -11.21
N LEU A 80 6.12 4.24 -11.59
CA LEU A 80 5.67 4.42 -12.97
C LEU A 80 6.26 5.69 -13.58
N ALA A 81 6.75 6.62 -12.75
CA ALA A 81 7.28 7.88 -13.23
C ALA A 81 8.53 7.66 -14.12
N PRO A 82 8.58 8.30 -15.28
CA PRO A 82 9.70 8.18 -16.19
C PRO A 82 10.91 8.99 -15.71
N GLY A 83 12.06 8.73 -16.31
CA GLY A 83 13.31 9.44 -16.05
C GLY A 83 14.24 8.70 -15.10
N ASP A 84 15.44 9.18 -15.03
CA ASP A 84 16.54 8.56 -14.31
C ASP A 84 16.81 9.28 -12.99
N LEU A 85 17.15 8.50 -11.97
CA LEU A 85 17.59 9.02 -10.68
C LEU A 85 19.11 9.10 -10.65
N GLU A 86 19.64 10.10 -9.96
CA GLU A 86 21.06 10.12 -9.62
C GLU A 86 21.34 9.12 -8.49
N SER A 87 22.34 8.27 -8.72
CA SER A 87 22.87 7.43 -7.66
C SER A 87 23.73 8.28 -6.71
N TYR A 88 23.99 7.72 -5.56
CA TYR A 88 24.87 8.36 -4.56
C TYR A 88 26.33 8.58 -5.00
N LYS A 89 26.77 7.92 -6.06
CA LYS A 89 28.11 8.13 -6.64
C LYS A 89 28.12 9.15 -7.77
N GLY A 90 26.96 9.78 -8.04
CA GLY A 90 26.79 10.65 -9.20
C GLY A 90 26.47 9.89 -10.48
N ASP A 91 26.40 8.55 -10.43
CA ASP A 91 25.96 7.75 -11.58
C ASP A 91 24.45 7.91 -11.76
N VAL A 92 23.99 7.91 -12.99
CA VAL A 92 22.55 7.91 -13.29
C VAL A 92 22.01 6.50 -13.15
N ILE A 93 21.04 6.32 -12.27
CA ILE A 93 20.29 5.06 -12.15
C ILE A 93 19.04 5.20 -13.01
N GLY A 94 18.95 4.41 -14.09
CA GLY A 94 17.73 4.33 -14.88
C GLY A 94 16.55 3.86 -14.03
N SER A 95 15.33 4.18 -14.46
CA SER A 95 14.09 3.65 -13.86
C SER A 95 14.09 2.12 -13.81
N ALA A 96 14.86 1.46 -14.69
CA ALA A 96 15.10 0.02 -14.68
C ALA A 96 15.80 -0.50 -13.40
N GLY A 97 16.50 0.35 -12.65
CA GLY A 97 17.08 0.00 -11.34
C GLY A 97 16.08 0.05 -10.19
N LEU A 98 14.85 0.46 -10.42
CA LEU A 98 13.78 0.52 -9.42
C LEU A 98 12.89 -0.71 -9.50
N GLY A 99 12.19 -1.04 -8.42
CA GLY A 99 11.54 -2.31 -8.16
C GLY A 99 10.57 -2.88 -9.21
N CYS A 100 10.21 -2.16 -10.26
CA CYS A 100 9.32 -2.64 -11.33
C CYS A 100 9.73 -2.14 -12.73
N PRO A 101 10.95 -2.45 -13.20
CA PRO A 101 11.49 -1.90 -14.46
C PRO A 101 10.66 -2.25 -15.70
N ASP A 102 10.10 -3.46 -15.72
CA ASP A 102 9.34 -3.99 -16.85
C ASP A 102 7.83 -4.00 -16.64
N TRP A 103 7.30 -3.06 -15.86
CA TRP A 103 5.89 -3.05 -15.48
C TRP A 103 4.94 -3.12 -16.71
N ARG A 104 5.33 -2.55 -17.85
CA ARG A 104 4.53 -2.56 -19.09
C ARG A 104 4.23 -3.94 -19.61
N THR A 105 5.12 -4.89 -19.40
CA THR A 105 4.97 -6.30 -19.83
C THR A 105 4.63 -7.22 -18.67
N ALA A 106 5.28 -7.04 -17.53
CA ALA A 106 5.13 -7.91 -16.37
C ALA A 106 3.75 -7.79 -15.73
N TRP A 107 3.22 -6.58 -15.54
CA TRP A 107 1.93 -6.39 -14.88
C TRP A 107 0.73 -6.97 -15.66
N PRO A 108 0.57 -6.72 -16.98
CA PRO A 108 -0.46 -7.41 -17.76
C PRO A 108 -0.36 -8.93 -17.71
N ALA A 109 0.86 -9.48 -17.78
CA ALA A 109 1.09 -10.92 -17.69
C ALA A 109 0.63 -11.49 -16.33
N LEU A 110 0.93 -10.81 -15.21
CA LEU A 110 0.47 -11.19 -13.87
C LEU A 110 -1.07 -11.19 -13.77
N VAL A 111 -1.74 -10.20 -14.36
CA VAL A 111 -3.21 -10.15 -14.36
C VAL A 111 -3.79 -11.32 -15.14
N GLN A 112 -3.25 -11.63 -16.34
CA GLN A 112 -3.70 -12.73 -17.18
C GLN A 112 -3.50 -14.09 -16.50
N GLN A 113 -2.34 -14.31 -15.88
CA GLN A 113 -2.03 -15.57 -15.19
C GLN A 113 -3.01 -15.88 -14.05
N ASN A 114 -3.48 -14.88 -13.37
CA ASN A 114 -4.28 -15.05 -12.15
C ASN A 114 -5.76 -14.74 -12.34
N GLN A 115 -6.17 -14.27 -13.51
CA GLN A 115 -7.56 -13.90 -13.83
C GLN A 115 -8.19 -13.01 -12.72
N HIS A 116 -7.48 -11.96 -12.32
CA HIS A 116 -7.95 -11.07 -11.27
C HIS A 116 -9.14 -10.21 -11.73
N ALA A 117 -10.14 -10.07 -10.86
CA ALA A 117 -11.29 -9.20 -11.11
C ALA A 117 -10.95 -7.73 -10.91
N VAL A 118 -10.04 -7.44 -9.96
CA VAL A 118 -9.58 -6.09 -9.61
C VAL A 118 -8.07 -6.04 -9.53
N VAL A 119 -7.49 -5.02 -10.13
CA VAL A 119 -6.10 -4.63 -9.94
C VAL A 119 -6.08 -3.33 -9.15
N LEU A 120 -5.38 -3.34 -8.02
CA LEU A 120 -5.11 -2.19 -7.18
C LEU A 120 -3.66 -1.76 -7.40
N VAL A 121 -3.46 -0.57 -7.93
CA VAL A 121 -2.14 0.06 -8.08
C VAL A 121 -1.93 1.04 -6.93
N VAL A 122 -0.85 0.85 -6.18
CA VAL A 122 -0.45 1.70 -5.05
C VAL A 122 0.95 2.21 -5.33
N THR A 123 1.03 3.45 -5.78
CA THR A 123 2.27 4.17 -6.07
C THR A 123 2.23 5.52 -5.36
N GLY A 124 3.35 6.20 -5.28
CA GLY A 124 3.37 7.54 -4.71
C GLY A 124 4.73 8.01 -4.23
N GLY A 125 5.35 7.30 -3.30
CA GLY A 125 6.62 7.73 -2.71
C GLY A 125 7.72 7.94 -3.74
N TRP A 126 7.77 7.10 -4.74
CA TRP A 126 8.80 7.14 -5.78
C TRP A 126 8.43 8.04 -6.96
N GLU A 127 7.16 8.35 -7.17
CA GLU A 127 6.69 9.29 -8.17
C GLU A 127 7.06 10.75 -7.85
N ILE A 128 7.22 11.09 -6.58
CA ILE A 128 7.57 12.45 -6.14
C ILE A 128 9.07 12.68 -5.97
N VAL A 129 9.90 11.66 -6.17
CA VAL A 129 11.35 11.81 -6.16
C VAL A 129 11.79 12.57 -7.41
N ASP A 130 12.64 13.58 -7.20
CA ASP A 130 13.18 14.37 -8.30
C ASP A 130 14.08 13.51 -9.18
N ARG A 131 14.02 13.75 -10.49
CA ARG A 131 14.77 12.95 -11.46
C ARG A 131 15.04 13.70 -12.76
N TRP A 132 16.07 13.28 -13.49
CA TRP A 132 16.33 13.78 -14.83
C TRP A 132 15.35 13.11 -15.80
N PHE A 133 14.41 13.91 -16.31
CA PHE A 133 13.37 13.42 -17.20
C PHE A 133 13.78 13.46 -18.68
N ALA A 134 14.48 14.54 -19.09
CA ALA A 134 14.84 14.74 -20.49
C ALA A 134 16.33 14.45 -20.78
N ASN A 135 17.22 14.99 -19.97
CA ASN A 135 18.68 14.87 -20.17
C ASN A 135 19.33 14.51 -18.84
N PRO A 136 19.68 13.24 -18.62
CA PRO A 136 20.37 12.82 -17.41
C PRO A 136 21.66 13.62 -17.18
N GLY A 137 21.77 14.23 -15.99
CA GLY A 137 22.95 15.00 -15.60
C GLY A 137 23.02 16.46 -16.11
N ASP A 138 22.04 16.89 -16.91
CA ASP A 138 21.95 18.29 -17.36
C ASP A 138 21.11 19.12 -16.38
N GLY A 139 21.73 20.05 -15.68
CA GLY A 139 21.06 21.00 -14.81
C GLY A 139 20.52 20.40 -13.52
N LEU A 140 19.39 20.92 -13.03
CA LEU A 140 18.70 20.41 -11.85
C LEU A 140 17.68 19.33 -12.26
N PRO A 141 17.49 18.30 -11.41
CA PRO A 141 16.47 17.29 -11.67
C PRO A 141 15.07 17.91 -11.67
N ASN A 142 14.19 17.35 -12.50
CA ASN A 142 12.78 17.74 -12.57
C ASN A 142 12.02 17.24 -11.33
N THR A 143 11.07 18.05 -10.89
CA THR A 143 10.11 17.68 -9.83
C THR A 143 8.71 17.46 -10.39
N VAL A 144 7.88 16.71 -9.70
CA VAL A 144 6.46 16.51 -10.07
C VAL A 144 5.67 17.83 -10.12
N GLN A 145 6.22 18.94 -9.65
CA GLN A 145 5.67 20.28 -9.78
C GLN A 145 5.94 20.90 -11.17
N ASP A 146 6.92 20.38 -11.91
CA ASP A 146 7.21 20.84 -13.27
C ASP A 146 6.16 20.33 -14.25
N PRO A 147 5.52 21.20 -15.05
CA PRO A 147 4.40 20.80 -15.91
C PRO A 147 4.75 19.65 -16.88
N ALA A 148 5.94 19.65 -17.45
CA ALA A 148 6.37 18.60 -18.39
C ALA A 148 6.53 17.24 -17.71
N PHE A 149 7.13 17.21 -16.51
CA PHE A 149 7.29 15.99 -15.75
C PHE A 149 5.95 15.51 -15.17
N ALA A 150 5.11 16.41 -14.65
CA ALA A 150 3.75 16.09 -14.22
C ALA A 150 2.91 15.46 -15.35
N GLN A 151 3.03 15.99 -16.59
CA GLN A 151 2.36 15.42 -17.76
C GLN A 151 2.89 14.01 -18.07
N ALA A 152 4.20 13.80 -18.00
CA ALA A 152 4.80 12.49 -18.24
C ALA A 152 4.36 11.45 -17.19
N VAL A 153 4.25 11.83 -15.91
CA VAL A 153 3.67 11.00 -14.85
C VAL A 153 2.20 10.69 -15.16
N ALA A 154 1.42 11.68 -15.61
CA ALA A 154 0.03 11.46 -16.01
C ALA A 154 -0.08 10.44 -17.15
N ASP A 155 0.79 10.53 -18.14
CA ASP A 155 0.77 9.63 -19.30
C ASP A 155 1.14 8.20 -18.92
N THR A 156 2.12 7.98 -18.05
CA THR A 156 2.45 6.64 -17.56
C THR A 156 1.34 6.02 -16.71
N HIS A 157 0.64 6.80 -15.88
CA HIS A 157 -0.52 6.31 -15.12
C HIS A 157 -1.68 5.91 -16.05
N LYS A 158 -1.95 6.70 -17.10
CA LYS A 158 -2.96 6.37 -18.13
C LYS A 158 -2.56 5.12 -18.92
N GLU A 159 -1.29 5.01 -19.30
CA GLU A 159 -0.76 3.83 -19.98
C GLU A 159 -0.94 2.57 -19.12
N ALA A 160 -0.54 2.62 -17.83
CA ALA A 160 -0.71 1.51 -16.91
C ALA A 160 -2.19 1.10 -16.77
N ALA A 161 -3.08 2.07 -16.57
CA ALA A 161 -4.52 1.81 -16.50
C ALA A 161 -5.04 1.14 -17.77
N SER A 162 -4.61 1.61 -18.95
CA SER A 162 -5.03 1.07 -20.24
C SER A 162 -4.54 -0.37 -20.44
N LEU A 163 -3.25 -0.62 -20.21
CA LEU A 163 -2.66 -1.96 -20.36
C LEU A 163 -3.31 -2.98 -19.42
N LEU A 164 -3.53 -2.60 -18.15
CA LEU A 164 -4.16 -3.48 -17.17
C LEU A 164 -5.64 -3.71 -17.48
N SER A 165 -6.39 -2.68 -17.90
CA SER A 165 -7.80 -2.80 -18.27
C SER A 165 -8.00 -3.65 -19.53
N ALA A 166 -7.07 -3.63 -20.47
CA ALA A 166 -7.11 -4.46 -21.68
C ALA A 166 -7.13 -5.97 -21.36
N THR A 167 -6.70 -6.37 -20.17
CA THR A 167 -6.80 -7.77 -19.70
C THR A 167 -8.21 -8.16 -19.23
N GLY A 168 -9.14 -7.22 -19.18
CA GLY A 168 -10.50 -7.39 -18.64
C GLY A 168 -10.62 -7.10 -17.15
N ALA A 169 -9.54 -6.80 -16.43
CA ALA A 169 -9.56 -6.43 -15.03
C ALA A 169 -10.11 -5.02 -14.81
N LYS A 170 -10.75 -4.79 -13.67
CA LYS A 170 -11.09 -3.44 -13.19
C LYS A 170 -9.90 -2.85 -12.44
N VAL A 171 -9.45 -1.67 -12.85
CA VAL A 171 -8.22 -1.04 -12.34
C VAL A 171 -8.56 0.14 -11.45
N GLY A 172 -7.97 0.20 -10.27
CA GLY A 172 -8.05 1.34 -9.37
C GLY A 172 -6.67 1.69 -8.80
N PHE A 173 -6.43 2.97 -8.64
CA PHE A 173 -5.22 3.53 -8.02
C PHE A 173 -5.56 4.08 -6.64
N THR A 174 -4.63 4.06 -5.71
CA THR A 174 -4.68 4.95 -4.55
C THR A 174 -3.85 6.17 -4.85
N ASN A 175 -4.32 7.35 -4.44
CA ASN A 175 -3.44 8.51 -4.39
C ASN A 175 -2.51 8.43 -3.17
N MET A 176 -1.47 9.27 -3.16
CA MET A 176 -0.44 9.25 -2.14
C MET A 176 -0.89 9.96 -0.86
N GLN A 177 -0.76 9.30 0.30
CA GLN A 177 -0.86 9.93 1.61
C GLN A 177 0.34 10.88 1.85
N TYR A 178 0.18 11.85 2.77
CA TYR A 178 1.34 12.61 3.21
C TYR A 178 2.30 11.72 3.98
N ILE A 179 3.58 12.02 3.83
CA ILE A 179 4.67 11.40 4.57
C ILE A 179 5.49 12.51 5.25
N ASP A 180 6.11 12.18 6.37
CA ASP A 180 6.91 13.13 7.15
C ASP A 180 8.10 12.37 7.75
N PRO A 181 8.98 11.82 6.89
CA PRO A 181 10.14 11.08 7.35
C PRO A 181 10.99 11.98 8.25
N PRO A 182 11.49 11.47 9.38
CA PRO A 182 12.32 12.25 10.29
C PRO A 182 13.56 12.77 9.55
N GLU A 183 13.92 14.05 9.81
CA GLU A 183 15.11 14.70 9.21
C GLU A 183 16.41 13.94 9.50
N ALA A 184 16.40 13.18 10.58
CA ALA A 184 17.45 12.24 10.93
C ALA A 184 16.81 10.85 11.08
N TYR A 185 16.67 10.10 10.00
CA TYR A 185 16.89 8.66 10.17
C TYR A 185 18.27 8.55 10.81
N PRO A 186 18.43 7.80 11.91
CA PRO A 186 19.76 7.58 12.47
C PRO A 186 20.60 6.88 11.41
N VAL A 187 21.26 7.71 10.62
CA VAL A 187 22.22 7.27 9.64
C VAL A 187 23.36 6.66 10.43
N PRO A 188 23.74 5.41 10.20
CA PRO A 188 24.94 4.85 10.84
C PRO A 188 26.12 5.82 10.64
N PRO A 189 27.00 6.00 11.62
CA PRO A 189 28.13 6.90 11.47
C PRO A 189 28.89 6.62 10.16
N GLY A 190 28.97 7.60 9.27
CA GLY A 190 29.58 7.48 7.94
C GLY A 190 28.61 7.35 6.76
N VAL A 191 27.30 7.34 6.99
CA VAL A 191 26.27 7.24 5.95
C VAL A 191 25.40 8.50 5.96
N ASN A 192 25.41 9.28 4.93
CA ASN A 192 24.56 10.47 4.80
C ASN A 192 23.19 10.10 4.20
N GLY A 193 22.21 9.91 5.05
CA GLY A 193 20.80 10.26 4.84
C GLY A 193 19.89 9.47 3.88
N ILE A 194 20.21 8.24 3.38
CA ILE A 194 19.20 7.32 2.81
C ILE A 194 19.51 5.92 3.35
N SER A 195 18.99 5.58 4.55
CA SER A 195 19.57 4.45 5.24
C SER A 195 18.90 3.11 5.02
N GLU A 196 17.65 2.93 5.35
CA GLU A 196 17.12 1.57 5.41
C GLU A 196 16.51 1.06 4.11
N ILE A 197 15.83 1.91 3.35
CA ILE A 197 15.25 1.51 2.06
C ILE A 197 16.36 1.08 1.09
N TRP A 198 17.53 1.72 1.18
CA TRP A 198 18.68 1.39 0.35
C TRP A 198 19.36 0.09 0.77
N TRP A 199 19.46 -0.17 2.09
CA TRP A 199 20.02 -1.40 2.63
C TRP A 199 19.20 -2.64 2.27
N GLU A 200 17.87 -2.53 2.32
CA GLU A 200 16.99 -3.62 1.91
C GLU A 200 17.06 -3.90 0.40
N ALA A 201 17.29 -2.88 -0.40
CA ALA A 201 17.36 -3.03 -1.86
C ALA A 201 18.70 -3.53 -2.38
N TYR A 202 19.81 -3.18 -1.73
CA TYR A 202 21.16 -3.41 -2.26
C TYR A 202 22.09 -4.22 -1.33
N GLY A 203 21.63 -4.59 -0.15
CA GLY A 203 22.36 -5.41 0.83
C GLY A 203 23.39 -4.66 1.69
N PRO A 204 23.89 -5.31 2.75
CA PRO A 204 24.77 -4.69 3.75
C PRO A 204 26.15 -4.28 3.25
N ASP A 205 26.58 -4.80 2.10
CA ASP A 205 27.88 -4.53 1.50
C ASP A 205 27.84 -3.42 0.43
N ALA A 206 26.64 -2.90 0.12
CA ALA A 206 26.51 -1.78 -0.78
C ALA A 206 27.08 -0.52 -0.08
N PRO A 207 28.07 0.16 -0.69
CA PRO A 207 28.59 1.37 -0.08
C PRO A 207 27.48 2.42 0.02
N PRO A 208 27.41 3.16 1.15
CA PRO A 208 26.40 4.18 1.34
C PRO A 208 26.48 5.25 0.26
N PRO A 209 25.35 5.74 -0.23
CA PRO A 209 25.32 6.84 -1.17
C PRO A 209 26.04 8.08 -0.61
N ASN A 210 26.88 8.73 -1.42
CA ASN A 210 27.25 10.12 -1.21
C ASN A 210 26.02 11.00 -1.54
N TYR A 211 24.94 10.79 -0.78
CA TYR A 211 23.78 11.64 -0.88
C TYR A 211 24.21 13.06 -0.51
N GLN A 212 24.29 13.91 -1.49
CA GLN A 212 24.31 15.33 -1.20
C GLN A 212 22.94 15.64 -0.62
N ALA A 213 22.92 16.07 0.65
CA ALA A 213 21.71 16.61 1.25
C ALA A 213 21.05 17.55 0.24
N PRO A 214 19.72 17.57 0.13
CA PRO A 214 19.02 18.48 -0.77
C PRO A 214 19.64 19.85 -0.63
N LEU A 215 19.94 20.50 -1.75
CA LEU A 215 20.50 21.85 -1.73
C LEU A 215 19.67 22.71 -0.78
N PRO A 216 20.29 23.59 0.03
CA PRO A 216 19.53 24.44 0.95
C PRO A 216 18.36 25.12 0.23
N GLY A 217 17.13 24.87 0.70
CA GLY A 217 15.90 25.39 0.09
C GLY A 217 15.17 24.44 -0.87
N GLN A 218 15.72 23.25 -1.19
CA GLN A 218 14.94 22.23 -1.91
C GLN A 218 14.07 21.45 -0.93
N PRO A 219 12.76 21.29 -1.21
CA PRO A 219 11.89 20.51 -0.37
C PRO A 219 12.28 19.04 -0.45
N PHE A 220 12.40 18.40 0.71
CA PHE A 220 12.69 16.97 0.87
C PHE A 220 11.70 16.09 0.10
N VAL A 221 12.13 14.89 -0.28
CA VAL A 221 11.23 13.80 -0.72
C VAL A 221 10.08 13.69 0.28
N GLY A 222 8.86 13.93 -0.07
CA GLY A 222 7.73 13.90 0.87
C GLY A 222 7.22 15.27 1.28
N SER A 223 7.77 16.36 0.74
CA SER A 223 7.18 17.66 0.97
C SER A 223 5.71 17.65 0.58
N LYS A 224 4.88 18.28 1.41
CA LYS A 224 3.45 18.43 1.14
C LYS A 224 3.16 18.91 -0.28
N THR A 225 3.96 19.85 -0.78
CA THR A 225 3.75 20.44 -2.11
C THR A 225 3.96 19.43 -3.25
N LYS A 226 4.90 18.51 -3.12
CA LYS A 226 5.11 17.43 -4.11
C LYS A 226 3.98 16.40 -4.07
N VAL A 227 3.56 16.02 -2.86
CA VAL A 227 2.41 15.12 -2.69
C VAL A 227 1.13 15.75 -3.25
N ASP A 228 0.89 17.03 -2.97
CA ASP A 228 -0.26 17.77 -3.53
C ASP A 228 -0.20 17.82 -5.06
N ALA A 229 0.98 18.02 -5.65
CA ALA A 229 1.15 18.05 -7.10
C ALA A 229 0.83 16.68 -7.73
N LEU A 230 1.36 15.58 -7.18
CA LEU A 230 1.05 14.23 -7.65
C LEU A 230 -0.44 13.92 -7.51
N ASN A 231 -1.01 14.17 -6.34
CA ASN A 231 -2.43 13.90 -6.08
C ASN A 231 -3.34 14.74 -6.99
N LYS A 232 -2.91 15.94 -7.38
CA LYS A 232 -3.60 16.76 -8.39
C LYS A 232 -3.55 16.08 -9.76
N VAL A 233 -2.41 15.55 -10.19
CA VAL A 233 -2.30 14.80 -11.46
C VAL A 233 -3.29 13.64 -11.47
N GLU A 234 -3.32 12.83 -10.43
CA GLU A 234 -4.23 11.68 -10.34
C GLU A 234 -5.71 12.10 -10.26
N ALA A 235 -6.03 13.18 -9.54
CA ALA A 235 -7.38 13.73 -9.48
C ALA A 235 -7.85 14.25 -10.85
N ASP A 236 -6.94 14.86 -11.63
CA ASP A 236 -7.24 15.32 -12.99
C ASP A 236 -7.51 14.14 -13.92
N LEU A 237 -6.73 13.07 -13.83
CA LEU A 237 -6.96 11.82 -14.55
C LEU A 237 -8.29 11.16 -14.17
N ALA A 238 -8.64 11.16 -12.89
CA ALA A 238 -9.91 10.64 -12.41
C ALA A 238 -11.11 11.45 -12.94
N ARG A 239 -11.01 12.79 -12.98
CA ARG A 239 -12.04 13.66 -13.57
C ARG A 239 -12.22 13.40 -15.07
N GLN A 240 -11.15 13.11 -15.78
CA GLN A 240 -11.18 12.70 -17.19
C GLN A 240 -11.67 11.25 -17.39
N ARG A 241 -11.95 10.53 -16.31
CA ARG A 241 -12.29 9.10 -16.33
C ARG A 241 -11.21 8.20 -16.95
N ALA A 242 -9.96 8.67 -16.96
CA ALA A 242 -8.83 7.91 -17.46
C ALA A 242 -8.39 6.84 -16.45
N ILE A 243 -8.54 7.12 -15.16
CA ILE A 243 -8.28 6.18 -14.07
C ILE A 243 -9.39 6.25 -13.02
N THR A 244 -9.50 5.18 -12.19
CA THR A 244 -10.29 5.22 -10.94
C THR A 244 -9.33 5.45 -9.78
N VAL A 245 -9.58 6.47 -8.95
CA VAL A 245 -8.74 6.80 -7.79
C VAL A 245 -9.50 6.58 -6.49
N PHE A 246 -8.88 5.89 -5.55
CA PHE A 246 -9.28 5.80 -4.15
C PHE A 246 -8.49 6.84 -3.36
N ASP A 247 -9.15 7.81 -2.79
CA ASP A 247 -8.53 8.96 -2.12
C ASP A 247 -7.94 8.59 -0.75
N LEU A 248 -6.80 7.88 -0.79
CA LEU A 248 -6.07 7.46 0.40
C LEU A 248 -5.53 8.66 1.18
N ASN A 249 -5.12 9.73 0.48
CA ASN A 249 -4.67 10.96 1.12
C ASN A 249 -5.74 11.53 2.05
N LYS A 250 -6.94 11.73 1.54
CA LYS A 250 -8.05 12.25 2.34
C LYS A 250 -8.44 11.34 3.49
N PHE A 251 -8.33 10.02 3.30
CA PHE A 251 -8.62 9.05 4.38
C PHE A 251 -7.56 9.09 5.48
N ALA A 252 -6.29 9.10 5.09
CA ALA A 252 -5.17 9.05 6.02
C ALA A 252 -4.88 10.40 6.69
N ASP A 253 -5.05 11.48 5.96
CA ASP A 253 -4.64 12.83 6.33
C ASP A 253 -5.79 13.85 6.11
N PRO A 254 -6.93 13.67 6.79
CA PRO A 254 -8.19 14.38 6.46
C PRO A 254 -8.14 15.90 6.61
N LYS A 255 -7.13 16.43 7.30
CA LYS A 255 -6.90 17.86 7.48
C LYS A 255 -5.99 18.46 6.39
N GLY A 256 -5.54 17.66 5.43
CA GLY A 256 -4.63 18.09 4.37
C GLY A 256 -3.19 18.33 4.84
N VAL A 257 -2.81 17.72 5.96
CA VAL A 257 -1.45 17.72 6.51
C VAL A 257 -1.17 16.34 7.10
N PHE A 258 0.09 15.95 7.13
CA PHE A 258 0.50 14.68 7.72
C PHE A 258 -0.07 14.47 9.11
N THR A 259 -0.53 13.25 9.37
CA THR A 259 -0.87 12.78 10.71
C THR A 259 -0.32 11.39 10.95
N ASP A 260 0.29 11.19 12.10
CA ASP A 260 0.77 9.88 12.56
C ASP A 260 -0.33 9.04 13.22
N THR A 261 -1.51 9.64 13.46
CA THR A 261 -2.62 8.98 14.16
C THR A 261 -3.86 8.86 13.28
N LEU A 262 -4.51 7.70 13.35
CA LEU A 262 -5.84 7.48 12.80
C LEU A 262 -6.79 7.05 13.92
N LYS A 263 -7.96 7.68 13.99
CA LYS A 263 -8.96 7.44 15.07
C LYS A 263 -8.34 7.50 16.46
N GLY A 264 -7.43 8.45 16.68
CA GLY A 264 -6.81 8.72 17.99
C GLY A 264 -5.73 7.72 18.42
N LYS A 265 -5.24 6.85 17.53
CA LYS A 265 -4.16 5.90 17.82
C LYS A 265 -3.04 6.02 16.78
N PRO A 266 -1.77 5.77 17.17
CA PRO A 266 -0.65 5.69 16.24
C PRO A 266 -0.95 4.72 15.09
N ALA A 267 -0.79 5.18 13.85
CA ALA A 267 -1.12 4.43 12.64
C ALA A 267 0.01 4.43 11.60
N ARG A 268 1.12 5.11 11.88
CA ARG A 268 2.31 5.13 11.05
C ARG A 268 3.43 4.34 11.71
N ASP A 269 4.31 3.76 10.91
CA ASP A 269 5.57 3.20 11.38
C ASP A 269 6.54 4.33 11.80
N ALA A 270 7.67 3.96 12.41
CA ALA A 270 8.68 4.90 12.88
C ALA A 270 9.27 5.77 11.75
N ASP A 271 9.24 5.27 10.50
CA ASP A 271 9.68 5.99 9.32
C ASP A 271 8.71 7.10 8.88
N ARG A 272 7.53 7.18 9.47
CA ARG A 272 6.47 8.15 9.20
C ARG A 272 6.04 8.22 7.72
N SER A 273 6.39 7.21 6.95
CA SER A 273 6.02 7.02 5.54
C SER A 273 5.03 5.87 5.38
N HIS A 274 5.30 4.76 6.04
CA HIS A 274 4.44 3.58 5.99
C HIS A 274 3.39 3.58 7.09
N PHE A 275 2.34 2.79 6.88
CA PHE A 275 1.39 2.47 7.94
C PHE A 275 1.92 1.30 8.78
N ASN A 276 1.69 1.35 10.09
CA ASN A 276 1.85 0.18 10.94
C ASN A 276 0.66 -0.79 10.78
N ASP A 277 0.66 -1.92 11.46
CA ASP A 277 -0.39 -2.94 11.33
C ASP A 277 -1.79 -2.39 11.63
N TYR A 278 -1.92 -1.48 12.62
CA TYR A 278 -3.19 -0.82 12.92
C TYR A 278 -3.62 0.11 11.79
N GLY A 279 -2.70 0.88 11.23
CA GLY A 279 -2.96 1.75 10.08
C GLY A 279 -3.42 0.95 8.87
N TYR A 280 -2.69 -0.11 8.50
CA TYR A 280 -3.09 -0.99 7.39
C TYR A 280 -4.45 -1.64 7.61
N ALA A 281 -4.79 -2.05 8.83
CA ALA A 281 -6.11 -2.59 9.14
C ALA A 281 -7.22 -1.55 8.92
N LEU A 282 -6.99 -0.28 9.27
CA LEU A 282 -7.96 0.79 9.03
C LEU A 282 -8.09 1.14 7.53
N VAL A 283 -6.96 1.21 6.81
CA VAL A 283 -6.96 1.42 5.34
C VAL A 283 -7.73 0.29 4.66
N THR A 284 -7.49 -0.95 5.04
CA THR A 284 -8.22 -2.13 4.52
C THR A 284 -9.73 -2.00 4.76
N LYS A 285 -10.13 -1.65 5.97
CA LYS A 285 -11.56 -1.49 6.30
C LYS A 285 -12.24 -0.41 5.46
N TRP A 286 -11.52 0.65 5.13
CA TRP A 286 -11.99 1.74 4.29
C TRP A 286 -12.00 1.36 2.80
N LEU A 287 -10.98 0.64 2.33
CA LEU A 287 -10.77 0.37 0.92
C LEU A 287 -11.63 -0.80 0.40
N VAL A 288 -11.81 -1.86 1.18
CA VAL A 288 -12.48 -3.09 0.72
C VAL A 288 -13.90 -2.84 0.16
N PRO A 289 -14.78 -2.03 0.77
CA PRO A 289 -16.08 -1.71 0.16
C PRO A 289 -15.96 -1.03 -1.21
N GLN A 290 -14.91 -0.25 -1.44
CA GLN A 290 -14.65 0.45 -2.69
C GLN A 290 -14.17 -0.54 -3.77
N LEU A 291 -13.27 -1.47 -3.42
CA LEU A 291 -12.87 -2.58 -4.31
C LEU A 291 -14.07 -3.45 -4.70
N GLN A 292 -14.97 -3.74 -3.75
CA GLN A 292 -16.20 -4.47 -4.03
C GLN A 292 -17.14 -3.72 -4.99
N LYS A 293 -17.21 -2.39 -4.87
CA LYS A 293 -17.97 -1.56 -5.79
C LYS A 293 -17.32 -1.55 -7.19
N LEU A 294 -15.97 -1.41 -7.25
CA LEU A 294 -15.23 -1.41 -8.51
C LEU A 294 -15.41 -2.75 -9.26
N ALA A 295 -15.31 -3.88 -8.56
CA ALA A 295 -15.51 -5.22 -9.15
C ALA A 295 -16.87 -5.43 -9.80
N LYS A 296 -17.91 -4.67 -9.37
CA LYS A 296 -19.28 -4.77 -9.89
C LYS A 296 -19.56 -3.82 -11.06
N GLN A 297 -18.64 -2.96 -11.42
CA GLN A 297 -18.82 -2.07 -12.58
C GLN A 297 -18.83 -2.92 -13.87
N LYS A 298 -19.78 -2.60 -14.75
CA LYS A 298 -19.91 -3.27 -16.07
C LYS A 298 -18.89 -2.74 -17.05
#